data_bd052bf5d0e0e629e69c63d054cb2be0
#
_entry.id   bd052bf5d0e0e629e69c63d054cb2be0
#
_cell.length_a   1.000
_cell.length_b   1.000
_cell.length_c   1.000
_cell.angle_alpha   90.00
_cell.angle_beta   90.00
_cell.angle_gamma   90.00
#
_symmetry.space_group_name_H-M   'P 1'
#
loop_
_entity.id
_entity.type
_entity.pdbx_description
1 polymer ?
#
loop_
_entity_poly.entity_id
_entity_poly.type
_entity_poly.pdbx_seq_one_letter_code
_entity_poly.pdbx_strand_id
1 'polypeptide(L)'
;MIRQKVDYGKYRYSQKEILKYIGESAALCGAVDYLFYQTPWVMLFVVPVSVFFLKWKKKQIIRERKRRLNYQFRDALNSMSVAVQAGYSVENAVSACVRDLEQLYPKNEDIVAEFRYIETQQRVSVPVEELFLDLGQRCKVEDIENFASVLYTAKRSGGDRKSVV
;
A
#
# COMPACT_ATOMS: atom_id res chain seq x y z
N MET A 1 -19.05 -4.06 6.88
CA MET A 1 -18.35 -5.11 6.10
C MET A 1 -16.85 -4.87 6.28
N ILE A 2 -16.18 -5.66 7.13
CA ILE A 2 -14.75 -5.45 7.48
C ILE A 2 -13.94 -5.95 6.30
N ARG A 3 -13.26 -5.03 5.61
CA ARG A 3 -12.36 -5.38 4.50
C ARG A 3 -11.21 -6.21 5.06
N GLN A 4 -10.94 -7.38 4.48
CA GLN A 4 -9.81 -8.22 4.87
C GLN A 4 -8.50 -7.43 4.79
N LYS A 5 -7.63 -7.62 5.79
CA LYS A 5 -6.28 -7.03 5.83
C LYS A 5 -5.56 -7.27 4.49
N VAL A 6 -5.18 -6.19 3.82
CA VAL A 6 -4.51 -6.25 2.52
C VAL A 6 -3.01 -6.39 2.74
N ASP A 7 -2.41 -7.45 2.20
CA ASP A 7 -0.95 -7.61 2.14
C ASP A 7 -0.44 -6.94 0.84
N TYR A 8 0.20 -5.79 0.97
CA TYR A 8 0.74 -5.00 -0.15
C TYR A 8 1.96 -5.63 -0.83
N GLY A 9 2.53 -6.70 -0.25
CA GLY A 9 3.61 -7.48 -0.86
C GLY A 9 3.15 -8.49 -1.91
N LYS A 10 1.84 -8.82 -1.94
CA LYS A 10 1.28 -9.85 -2.83
C LYS A 10 0.21 -9.27 -3.75
N TYR A 11 0.58 -9.07 -5.01
CA TYR A 11 -0.39 -8.75 -6.05
C TYR A 11 -0.88 -10.04 -6.72
N ARG A 12 -2.20 -10.26 -6.74
CA ARG A 12 -2.84 -11.35 -7.51
C ARG A 12 -3.40 -10.74 -8.80
N TYR A 13 -2.87 -11.16 -9.93
CA TYR A 13 -3.45 -10.78 -11.22
C TYR A 13 -4.88 -11.30 -11.35
N SER A 14 -5.76 -10.46 -11.88
CA SER A 14 -7.04 -10.94 -12.41
C SER A 14 -6.78 -11.76 -13.67
N GLN A 15 -7.56 -12.83 -13.89
CA GLN A 15 -7.44 -13.67 -15.10
C GLN A 15 -7.53 -12.85 -16.40
N LYS A 16 -8.33 -11.78 -16.40
CA LYS A 16 -8.47 -10.86 -17.54
C LYS A 16 -7.20 -10.04 -17.81
N GLU A 17 -6.48 -9.66 -16.77
CA GLU A 17 -5.19 -8.93 -16.90
C GLU A 17 -4.09 -9.85 -17.43
N ILE A 18 -4.04 -11.08 -16.96
CA ILE A 18 -3.09 -12.09 -17.46
C ILE A 18 -3.32 -12.33 -18.96
N LEU A 19 -4.59 -12.52 -19.36
CA LEU A 19 -4.94 -12.76 -20.76
C LEU A 19 -4.60 -11.56 -21.64
N LYS A 20 -4.83 -10.32 -21.16
CA LYS A 20 -4.47 -9.09 -21.88
C LYS A 20 -2.95 -8.98 -22.08
N TYR A 21 -2.15 -9.20 -21.05
CA TYR A 21 -0.69 -9.10 -21.14
C TYR A 21 -0.07 -10.24 -21.97
N ILE A 22 -0.64 -11.43 -21.92
CA ILE A 22 -0.24 -12.53 -22.83
C ILE A 22 -0.56 -12.14 -24.28
N GLY A 23 -1.74 -11.57 -24.54
CA GLY A 23 -2.13 -11.09 -25.87
C GLY A 23 -1.22 -9.99 -26.39
N GLU A 24 -0.89 -8.98 -25.57
CA GLU A 24 0.05 -7.91 -25.94
C GLU A 24 1.46 -8.45 -26.24
N SER A 25 1.97 -9.38 -25.41
CA SER A 25 3.28 -9.97 -25.64
C SER A 25 3.31 -10.88 -26.87
N ALA A 26 2.25 -11.63 -27.12
CA ALA A 26 2.12 -12.46 -28.31
C ALA A 26 2.00 -11.62 -29.60
N ALA A 27 1.26 -10.51 -29.55
CA ALA A 27 1.15 -9.58 -30.69
C ALA A 27 2.49 -8.93 -31.03
N LEU A 28 3.25 -8.52 -30.00
CA LEU A 28 4.56 -7.90 -30.16
C LEU A 28 5.58 -8.90 -30.74
N CYS A 29 5.59 -10.12 -30.23
CA CYS A 29 6.44 -11.19 -30.75
C CYS A 29 6.04 -11.61 -32.16
N GLY A 30 4.74 -11.69 -32.46
CA GLY A 30 4.25 -11.99 -33.82
C GLY A 30 4.60 -10.87 -34.84
N ALA A 31 4.59 -9.61 -34.43
CA ALA A 31 5.04 -8.51 -35.28
C ALA A 31 6.54 -8.59 -35.56
N VAL A 32 7.35 -8.96 -34.58
CA VAL A 32 8.80 -9.15 -34.73
C VAL A 32 9.11 -10.36 -35.63
N ASP A 33 8.37 -11.46 -35.46
CA ASP A 33 8.51 -12.67 -36.30
C ASP A 33 8.15 -12.40 -37.76
N TYR A 34 7.08 -11.65 -38.00
CA TYR A 34 6.68 -11.22 -39.33
C TYR A 34 7.69 -10.30 -40.05
N LEU A 35 8.39 -9.44 -39.27
CA LEU A 35 9.36 -8.47 -39.78
C LEU A 35 10.75 -9.07 -40.00
N PHE A 36 11.15 -10.07 -39.24
CA PHE A 36 12.55 -10.46 -39.17
C PHE A 36 12.95 -11.81 -39.75
N TYR A 37 12.06 -12.69 -40.09
CA TYR A 37 12.32 -14.03 -40.68
C TYR A 37 11.26 -15.03 -40.24
N GLN A 38 10.46 -15.50 -41.10
CA GLN A 38 9.50 -16.64 -40.98
C GLN A 38 10.13 -17.93 -40.39
N THR A 39 10.86 -17.83 -39.30
CA THR A 39 11.59 -18.93 -38.68
C THR A 39 10.86 -19.42 -37.42
N PRO A 40 10.30 -20.66 -37.43
CA PRO A 40 9.48 -21.16 -36.30
C PRO A 40 10.22 -21.24 -34.95
N TRP A 41 11.53 -21.15 -34.93
CA TRP A 41 12.36 -21.13 -33.72
C TRP A 41 12.16 -19.90 -32.83
N VAL A 42 11.74 -18.76 -33.38
CA VAL A 42 11.43 -17.55 -32.63
C VAL A 42 10.22 -17.78 -31.71
N MET A 43 9.29 -18.61 -32.13
CA MET A 43 8.10 -18.93 -31.33
C MET A 43 8.45 -19.62 -30.00
N LEU A 44 9.57 -20.34 -29.95
CA LEU A 44 10.05 -20.98 -28.71
C LEU A 44 10.51 -19.96 -27.65
N PHE A 45 10.99 -18.77 -28.08
CA PHE A 45 11.41 -17.69 -27.19
C PHE A 45 10.26 -16.84 -26.66
N VAL A 46 9.07 -16.90 -27.28
CA VAL A 46 7.89 -16.13 -26.85
C VAL A 46 7.49 -16.47 -25.41
N VAL A 47 7.53 -17.74 -25.04
CA VAL A 47 7.09 -18.22 -23.71
C VAL A 47 7.98 -17.64 -22.58
N PRO A 48 9.33 -17.78 -22.61
CA PRO A 48 10.18 -17.24 -21.55
C PRO A 48 10.13 -15.70 -21.49
N VAL A 49 10.04 -15.03 -22.63
CA VAL A 49 9.94 -13.55 -22.68
C VAL A 49 8.63 -13.08 -22.06
N SER A 50 7.50 -13.75 -22.35
CA SER A 50 6.19 -13.42 -21.76
C SER A 50 6.20 -13.58 -20.24
N VAL A 51 6.77 -14.66 -19.73
CA VAL A 51 6.88 -14.92 -18.29
C VAL A 51 7.76 -13.88 -17.60
N PHE A 52 8.89 -13.52 -18.21
CA PHE A 52 9.78 -12.47 -17.71
C PHE A 52 9.09 -11.11 -17.68
N PHE A 53 8.38 -10.74 -18.74
CA PHE A 53 7.62 -9.51 -18.85
C PHE A 53 6.52 -9.41 -17.80
N LEU A 54 5.76 -10.50 -17.56
CA LEU A 54 4.74 -10.56 -16.51
C LEU A 54 5.33 -10.35 -15.12
N LYS A 55 6.48 -10.99 -14.82
CA LYS A 55 7.15 -10.80 -13.52
C LYS A 55 7.67 -9.38 -13.34
N TRP A 56 8.23 -8.79 -14.38
CA TRP A 56 8.73 -7.41 -14.37
C TRP A 56 7.58 -6.41 -14.18
N LYS A 57 6.49 -6.56 -14.92
CA LYS A 57 5.29 -5.73 -14.81
C LYS A 57 4.65 -5.82 -13.43
N LYS A 58 4.57 -7.03 -12.85
CA LYS A 58 4.10 -7.22 -11.47
C LYS A 58 4.91 -6.43 -10.47
N LYS A 59 6.23 -6.49 -10.55
CA LYS A 59 7.14 -5.75 -9.66
C LYS A 59 6.96 -4.23 -9.82
N GLN A 60 6.66 -3.77 -11.02
CA GLN A 60 6.41 -2.35 -11.31
C GLN A 60 5.09 -1.88 -10.69
N ILE A 61 4.01 -2.65 -10.85
CA ILE A 61 2.68 -2.34 -10.27
C ILE A 61 2.76 -2.28 -8.74
N ILE A 62 3.44 -3.25 -8.11
CA ILE A 62 3.62 -3.26 -6.65
C ILE A 62 4.41 -2.03 -6.20
N ARG A 63 5.49 -1.66 -6.90
CA ARG A 63 6.28 -0.46 -6.58
C ARG A 63 5.46 0.82 -6.70
N GLU A 64 4.68 0.94 -7.76
CA GLU A 64 3.82 2.11 -8.00
C GLU A 64 2.74 2.24 -6.92
N ARG A 65 2.10 1.12 -6.54
CA ARG A 65 1.12 1.09 -5.47
C ARG A 65 1.72 1.51 -4.12
N LYS A 66 2.91 0.99 -3.78
CA LYS A 66 3.64 1.38 -2.57
C LYS A 66 4.05 2.84 -2.58
N ARG A 67 4.56 3.33 -3.71
CA ARG A 67 4.92 4.73 -3.89
C ARG A 67 3.71 5.64 -3.70
N ARG A 68 2.57 5.32 -4.32
CA ARG A 68 1.31 6.06 -4.15
C ARG A 68 0.85 6.07 -2.71
N LEU A 69 0.86 4.91 -2.05
CA LEU A 69 0.53 4.80 -0.64
C LEU A 69 1.44 5.66 0.24
N ASN A 70 2.74 5.72 -0.07
CA ASN A 70 3.69 6.55 0.66
C ASN A 70 3.39 8.06 0.53
N TYR A 71 3.05 8.54 -0.67
CA TYR A 71 2.66 9.93 -0.85
C TYR A 71 1.37 10.25 -0.08
N GLN A 72 0.36 9.41 -0.20
CA GLN A 72 -0.90 9.59 0.52
C GLN A 72 -0.73 9.51 2.04
N PHE A 73 0.22 8.71 2.52
CA PHE A 73 0.55 8.62 3.94
C PHE A 73 1.19 9.92 4.46
N ARG A 74 1.98 10.61 3.66
CA ARG A 74 2.52 11.94 4.04
C ARG A 74 1.42 12.96 4.21
N ASP A 75 0.40 12.96 3.36
CA ASP A 75 -0.75 13.84 3.53
C ASP A 75 -1.54 13.50 4.79
N ALA A 76 -1.68 12.21 5.10
CA ALA A 76 -2.28 11.75 6.35
C ALA A 76 -1.48 12.24 7.58
N LEU A 77 -0.15 12.14 7.55
CA LEU A 77 0.70 12.65 8.63
C LEU A 77 0.60 14.16 8.81
N ASN A 78 0.49 14.92 7.71
CA ASN A 78 0.29 16.36 7.78
C ASN A 78 -1.03 16.69 8.47
N SER A 79 -2.13 16.04 8.09
CA SER A 79 -3.44 16.23 8.73
C SER A 79 -3.40 15.85 10.22
N MET A 80 -2.80 14.70 10.56
CA MET A 80 -2.62 14.31 11.96
C MET A 80 -1.78 15.30 12.75
N SER A 81 -0.69 15.83 12.15
CA SER A 81 0.18 16.81 12.80
C SER A 81 -0.57 18.10 13.14
N VAL A 82 -1.38 18.61 12.22
CA VAL A 82 -2.23 19.80 12.45
C VAL A 82 -3.22 19.55 13.58
N ALA A 83 -3.86 18.36 13.60
CA ALA A 83 -4.81 18.02 14.65
C ALA A 83 -4.12 17.92 16.03
N VAL A 84 -2.95 17.29 16.11
CA VAL A 84 -2.17 17.19 17.36
C VAL A 84 -1.69 18.57 17.83
N GLN A 85 -1.25 19.45 16.92
CA GLN A 85 -0.88 20.83 17.25
C GLN A 85 -2.08 21.65 17.76
N ALA A 86 -3.28 21.36 17.31
CA ALA A 86 -4.52 21.93 17.82
C ALA A 86 -4.96 21.33 19.18
N GLY A 87 -4.16 20.43 19.77
CA GLY A 87 -4.40 19.85 21.10
C GLY A 87 -5.21 18.55 21.11
N TYR A 88 -5.48 17.97 19.97
CA TYR A 88 -6.13 16.65 19.93
C TYR A 88 -5.18 15.55 20.42
N SER A 89 -5.72 14.53 21.07
CA SER A 89 -4.98 13.28 21.29
C SER A 89 -4.69 12.59 19.96
N VAL A 90 -3.70 11.71 19.91
CA VAL A 90 -3.34 10.96 18.69
C VAL A 90 -4.55 10.17 18.16
N GLU A 91 -5.33 9.60 19.07
CA GLU A 91 -6.55 8.85 18.76
C GLU A 91 -7.59 9.73 18.05
N ASN A 92 -7.82 10.93 18.57
CA ASN A 92 -8.75 11.89 17.96
C ASN A 92 -8.19 12.49 16.64
N ALA A 93 -6.86 12.64 16.56
CA ALA A 93 -6.20 13.08 15.33
C ALA A 93 -6.38 12.09 14.19
N VAL A 94 -6.40 10.77 14.46
CA VAL A 94 -6.73 9.75 13.45
C VAL A 94 -8.15 9.96 12.91
N SER A 95 -9.14 10.20 13.77
CA SER A 95 -10.52 10.41 13.31
C SER A 95 -10.68 11.72 12.51
N ALA A 96 -9.92 12.76 12.85
CA ALA A 96 -9.86 13.99 12.05
C ALA A 96 -9.23 13.71 10.67
N CYS A 97 -8.09 13.02 10.66
CA CYS A 97 -7.38 12.63 9.45
C CYS A 97 -8.25 11.79 8.50
N VAL A 98 -9.05 10.85 9.01
CA VAL A 98 -9.98 10.07 8.16
C VAL A 98 -10.92 10.98 7.38
N ARG A 99 -11.50 12.00 8.04
CA ARG A 99 -12.39 12.96 7.37
C ARG A 99 -11.69 13.77 6.28
N ASP A 100 -10.46 14.19 6.55
CA ASP A 100 -9.65 14.94 5.57
C ASP A 100 -9.27 14.07 4.38
N LEU A 101 -8.83 12.84 4.63
CA LEU A 101 -8.48 11.88 3.58
C LEU A 101 -9.68 11.52 2.70
N GLU A 102 -10.89 11.45 3.26
CA GLU A 102 -12.13 11.21 2.51
C GLU A 102 -12.53 12.36 1.60
N GLN A 103 -12.07 13.57 1.90
CA GLN A 103 -12.25 14.73 1.03
C GLN A 103 -11.19 14.81 -0.05
N LEU A 104 -9.95 14.41 0.26
CA LEU A 104 -8.81 14.47 -0.67
C LEU A 104 -8.78 13.30 -1.65
N TYR A 105 -9.25 12.12 -1.24
CA TYR A 105 -9.10 10.89 -1.99
C TYR A 105 -10.42 10.14 -2.17
N PRO A 106 -10.59 9.39 -3.28
CA PRO A 106 -11.71 8.49 -3.46
C PRO A 106 -11.81 7.46 -2.32
N LYS A 107 -13.04 7.13 -1.93
CA LYS A 107 -13.30 6.17 -0.81
C LYS A 107 -12.73 4.77 -1.00
N ASN A 108 -12.38 4.40 -2.22
CA ASN A 108 -11.79 3.10 -2.57
C ASN A 108 -10.25 3.12 -2.55
N GLU A 109 -9.62 4.27 -2.27
CA GLU A 109 -8.15 4.34 -2.12
C GLU A 109 -7.66 3.56 -0.89
N ASP A 110 -6.46 2.98 -1.04
CA ASP A 110 -5.89 2.14 0.00
C ASP A 110 -5.68 2.90 1.32
N ILE A 111 -5.19 4.14 1.25
CA ILE A 111 -4.95 4.96 2.46
C ILE A 111 -6.23 5.24 3.24
N VAL A 112 -7.32 5.59 2.56
CA VAL A 112 -8.62 5.85 3.19
C VAL A 112 -9.13 4.59 3.87
N ALA A 113 -9.01 3.44 3.20
CA ALA A 113 -9.45 2.16 3.74
C ALA A 113 -8.64 1.74 4.99
N GLU A 114 -7.32 1.96 4.99
CA GLU A 114 -6.45 1.63 6.13
C GLU A 114 -6.72 2.56 7.33
N PHE A 115 -6.84 3.87 7.11
CA PHE A 115 -7.14 4.81 8.20
C PHE A 115 -8.54 4.61 8.79
N ARG A 116 -9.54 4.28 7.98
CA ARG A 116 -10.87 3.86 8.48
C ARG A 116 -10.78 2.56 9.30
N TYR A 117 -9.95 1.62 8.88
CA TYR A 117 -9.71 0.40 9.64
C TYR A 117 -9.10 0.75 11.00
N ILE A 118 -8.08 1.60 11.05
CA ILE A 118 -7.45 2.06 12.29
C ILE A 118 -8.50 2.74 13.18
N GLU A 119 -9.28 3.69 12.68
CA GLU A 119 -10.34 4.37 13.44
C GLU A 119 -11.36 3.36 14.01
N THR A 120 -11.77 2.38 13.22
CA THR A 120 -12.73 1.36 13.67
C THR A 120 -12.15 0.49 14.77
N GLN A 121 -10.87 0.09 14.67
CA GLN A 121 -10.22 -0.73 15.69
C GLN A 121 -9.95 0.04 17.00
N GLN A 122 -9.69 1.35 16.90
CA GLN A 122 -9.60 2.21 18.09
C GLN A 122 -10.91 2.24 18.89
N ARG A 123 -12.06 2.22 18.21
CA ARG A 123 -13.38 2.19 18.89
C ARG A 123 -13.62 0.90 19.70
N VAL A 124 -12.90 -0.18 19.38
CA VAL A 124 -12.89 -1.43 20.16
C VAL A 124 -11.65 -1.54 21.05
N SER A 125 -11.05 -0.39 21.40
CA SER A 125 -9.96 -0.24 22.37
C SER A 125 -8.64 -0.89 21.97
N VAL A 126 -8.37 -1.10 20.66
CA VAL A 126 -7.05 -1.51 20.21
C VAL A 126 -6.11 -0.30 20.25
N PRO A 127 -4.91 -0.40 20.85
CA PRO A 127 -3.95 0.71 20.91
C PRO A 127 -3.54 1.19 19.53
N VAL A 128 -3.51 2.52 19.33
CA VAL A 128 -3.20 3.14 18.03
C VAL A 128 -1.80 2.79 17.54
N GLU A 129 -0.85 2.70 18.44
CA GLU A 129 0.54 2.33 18.15
C GLU A 129 0.68 0.92 17.59
N GLU A 130 -0.14 -0.04 18.05
CA GLU A 130 -0.15 -1.40 17.52
C GLU A 130 -0.77 -1.45 16.12
N LEU A 131 -1.79 -0.64 15.88
CA LEU A 131 -2.45 -0.55 14.58
C LEU A 131 -1.51 0.03 13.49
N PHE A 132 -0.72 1.05 13.86
CA PHE A 132 0.29 1.57 12.94
C PHE A 132 1.45 0.60 12.72
N LEU A 133 1.86 -0.18 13.73
CA LEU A 133 2.85 -1.24 13.57
C LEU A 133 2.35 -2.32 12.60
N ASP A 134 1.11 -2.77 12.74
CA ASP A 134 0.51 -3.74 11.82
C ASP A 134 0.46 -3.17 10.39
N LEU A 135 0.10 -1.89 10.24
CA LEU A 135 0.11 -1.21 8.94
C LEU A 135 1.52 -1.19 8.32
N GLY A 136 2.54 -0.77 9.07
CA GLY A 136 3.93 -0.76 8.61
C GLY A 136 4.40 -2.12 8.11
N GLN A 137 4.21 -3.17 8.92
CA GLN A 137 4.61 -4.54 8.59
C GLN A 137 3.93 -5.07 7.31
N ARG A 138 2.65 -4.72 7.09
CA ARG A 138 1.90 -5.14 5.90
C ARG A 138 2.28 -4.37 4.64
N CYS A 139 2.49 -3.07 4.76
CA CYS A 139 2.82 -2.20 3.61
C CYS A 139 4.25 -2.39 3.14
N LYS A 140 5.19 -2.66 4.05
CA LYS A 140 6.63 -2.72 3.77
C LYS A 140 7.09 -1.46 3.01
N VAL A 141 6.70 -0.31 3.54
CA VAL A 141 7.09 1.03 3.09
C VAL A 141 7.87 1.65 4.23
N GLU A 142 9.11 2.02 3.98
CA GLU A 142 10.08 2.45 4.99
C GLU A 142 9.56 3.64 5.83
N ASP A 143 8.97 4.66 5.20
CA ASP A 143 8.44 5.82 5.92
C ASP A 143 7.32 5.44 6.91
N ILE A 144 6.45 4.48 6.53
CA ILE A 144 5.36 3.99 7.38
C ILE A 144 5.90 3.13 8.53
N GLU A 145 6.88 2.27 8.25
CA GLU A 145 7.54 1.44 9.26
C GLU A 145 8.27 2.31 10.31
N ASN A 146 9.01 3.31 9.85
CA ASN A 146 9.72 4.25 10.72
C ASN A 146 8.77 5.04 11.60
N PHE A 147 7.70 5.62 11.03
CA PHE A 147 6.68 6.32 11.79
C PHE A 147 6.03 5.42 12.86
N ALA A 148 5.64 4.20 12.48
CA ALA A 148 5.03 3.25 13.39
C ALA A 148 5.95 2.89 14.56
N SER A 149 7.23 2.68 14.29
CA SER A 149 8.24 2.36 15.30
C SER A 149 8.47 3.54 16.27
N VAL A 150 8.54 4.77 15.75
CA VAL A 150 8.66 5.98 16.56
C VAL A 150 7.44 6.19 17.43
N LEU A 151 6.23 6.04 16.88
CA LEU A 151 4.99 6.19 17.61
C LEU A 151 4.88 5.16 18.75
N TYR A 152 5.20 3.90 18.46
CA TYR A 152 5.21 2.82 19.44
C TYR A 152 6.18 3.11 20.59
N THR A 153 7.41 3.52 20.28
CA THR A 153 8.43 3.84 21.28
C THR A 153 8.03 5.05 22.12
N ALA A 154 7.50 6.11 21.50
CA ALA A 154 7.07 7.32 22.20
C ALA A 154 5.92 7.05 23.17
N LYS A 155 4.93 6.27 22.78
CA LYS A 155 3.80 5.89 23.66
C LYS A 155 4.27 5.02 24.83
N ARG A 156 5.16 4.07 24.60
CA ARG A 156 5.70 3.22 25.64
C ARG A 156 6.57 4.00 26.65
N SER A 157 7.45 4.87 26.15
CA SER A 157 8.31 5.72 26.99
C SER A 157 7.51 6.77 27.76
N GLY A 158 6.43 7.31 27.18
CA GLY A 158 5.54 8.28 27.83
C GLY A 158 4.68 7.65 28.94
N GLY A 159 4.34 6.37 28.81
CA GLY A 159 3.63 5.61 29.85
C GLY A 159 4.47 5.36 31.10
N ASP A 160 5.76 5.10 30.93
CA ASP A 160 6.68 4.77 32.02
C ASP A 160 6.99 5.98 32.94
N ARG A 161 6.91 7.20 32.40
CA ARG A 161 7.09 8.43 33.20
C ARG A 161 5.94 8.72 34.17
N LYS A 162 4.73 8.18 33.95
CA LYS A 162 3.59 8.35 34.88
C LYS A 162 3.62 7.39 36.08
N SER A 163 4.43 6.34 36.02
CA SER A 163 4.55 5.36 37.10
C SER A 163 5.63 5.68 38.13
N VAL A 164 6.44 6.72 37.94
CA VAL A 164 7.58 7.09 38.79
C VAL A 164 7.27 8.32 39.69
N VAL A 165 6.06 8.84 39.67
CA VAL A 165 5.57 9.94 40.53
C VAL A 165 4.47 9.42 41.43
#